data_210396884cadcb89c476ee78802b4979
#
_entry.id   210396884cadcb89c476ee78802b4979
#
_cell.length_a   1.000
_cell.length_b   1.000
_cell.length_c   1.000
_cell.angle_alpha   90.00
_cell.angle_beta   90.00
_cell.angle_gamma   90.00
#
_symmetry.space_group_name_H-M   'P 1'
#
loop_
_entity.id
_entity.type
_entity.pdbx_description
1 polymer ?
#
loop_
_entity_poly.entity_id
_entity_poly.type
_entity_poly.pdbx_seq_one_letter_code
_entity_poly.pdbx_strand_id
1 'polypeptide(L)'
;MSRTARRVGTVVLTAAAVAYLIWKIELRTTLDVLAETRLGWFALAVAIMIVTVPVLAARWSWLLRAHSIEERIPWLTRAYFVAYAAGQILPTSLGGDAVRVVETVRRHAGRTAVVTGTVVLERGLGGAATVLLGAIGFLLSIGRYDVSAYLWLEGVFVFGTIVLAFLFFARSARPLLRRAQPLFERVRLEKPLRAFYDAVHHFRNRPRLLAAVFTVTLAVQTVRILAIWAASEAVGIELDVRVYYVMGPLLFLVMLVPFTLNGLAVREAFFVSFLGSLGVGASQAFAAGFLFFLVTLLLAVPGGAILVWEGVRGGTTPRVKHG
;
A
#
# COMPACT_ATOMS: atom_id res chain seq x y z
N MET A 1 16.30 9.87 13.34
CA MET A 1 17.18 10.00 12.15
C MET A 1 17.17 11.43 11.65
N SER A 2 18.34 12.03 11.43
CA SER A 2 18.45 13.35 10.82
C SER A 2 17.91 13.34 9.37
N ARG A 3 17.48 14.50 8.85
CA ARG A 3 17.05 14.61 7.42
C ARG A 3 18.12 14.13 6.46
N THR A 4 19.39 14.38 6.80
CA THR A 4 20.56 13.95 6.04
C THR A 4 20.72 12.43 6.05
N ALA A 5 20.63 11.78 7.20
CA ALA A 5 20.72 10.32 7.31
C ALA A 5 19.62 9.60 6.52
N ARG A 6 18.41 10.17 6.50
CA ARG A 6 17.31 9.63 5.69
C ARG A 6 17.59 9.78 4.19
N ARG A 7 18.09 10.95 3.74
CA ARG A 7 18.45 11.15 2.32
C ARG A 7 19.57 10.21 1.89
N VAL A 8 20.61 10.08 2.69
CA VAL A 8 21.73 9.15 2.42
C VAL A 8 21.22 7.71 2.34
N GLY A 9 20.39 7.26 3.28
CA GLY A 9 19.80 5.92 3.26
C GLY A 9 18.96 5.66 2.01
N THR A 10 18.17 6.65 1.57
CA THR A 10 17.40 6.57 0.31
C THR A 10 18.33 6.39 -0.90
N VAL A 11 19.34 7.22 -1.01
CA VAL A 11 20.29 7.17 -2.15
C VAL A 11 21.02 5.83 -2.15
N VAL A 12 21.55 5.40 -1.01
CA VAL A 12 22.32 4.15 -0.89
C VAL A 12 21.45 2.94 -1.25
N LEU A 13 20.22 2.85 -0.70
CA LEU A 13 19.33 1.72 -0.97
C LEU A 13 18.88 1.69 -2.44
N THR A 14 18.54 2.85 -3.00
CA THR A 14 18.15 2.94 -4.41
C THR A 14 19.34 2.59 -5.32
N ALA A 15 20.55 3.10 -5.03
CA ALA A 15 21.73 2.78 -5.77
C ALA A 15 22.09 1.27 -5.70
N ALA A 16 21.97 0.65 -4.52
CA ALA A 16 22.20 -0.77 -4.36
C ALA A 16 21.17 -1.61 -5.15
N ALA A 17 19.88 -1.22 -5.13
CA ALA A 17 18.87 -1.90 -5.90
C ALA A 17 19.08 -1.73 -7.42
N VAL A 18 19.45 -0.55 -7.88
CA VAL A 18 19.80 -0.30 -9.30
C VAL A 18 21.03 -1.11 -9.70
N ALA A 19 22.09 -1.12 -8.88
CA ALA A 19 23.28 -1.91 -9.17
C ALA A 19 22.99 -3.41 -9.25
N TYR A 20 22.16 -3.93 -8.33
CA TYR A 20 21.67 -5.30 -8.36
C TYR A 20 20.91 -5.61 -9.66
N LEU A 21 20.01 -4.71 -10.08
CA LEU A 21 19.25 -4.87 -11.32
C LEU A 21 20.18 -4.86 -12.55
N ILE A 22 21.09 -3.89 -12.66
CA ILE A 22 22.05 -3.81 -13.77
C ILE A 22 22.90 -5.10 -13.86
N TRP A 23 23.28 -5.67 -12.72
CA TRP A 23 24.05 -6.90 -12.69
C TRP A 23 23.26 -8.14 -13.11
N LYS A 24 21.93 -8.18 -12.82
CA LYS A 24 21.08 -9.35 -13.04
C LYS A 24 20.33 -9.33 -14.36
N ILE A 25 20.13 -8.17 -14.97
CA ILE A 25 19.23 -7.96 -16.10
C ILE A 25 20.04 -7.80 -17.39
N GLU A 26 19.62 -8.53 -18.43
CA GLU A 26 20.00 -8.26 -19.81
C GLU A 26 18.99 -7.32 -20.45
N LEU A 27 19.42 -6.06 -20.71
CA LEU A 27 18.53 -5.00 -21.18
C LEU A 27 17.83 -5.38 -22.50
N ARG A 28 18.55 -5.99 -23.43
CA ARG A 28 18.01 -6.43 -24.72
C ARG A 28 16.90 -7.46 -24.53
N THR A 29 17.18 -8.53 -23.79
CA THR A 29 16.21 -9.57 -23.47
C THR A 29 14.98 -9.03 -22.75
N THR A 30 15.19 -8.03 -21.86
CA THR A 30 14.07 -7.37 -21.17
C THR A 30 13.18 -6.59 -22.12
N LEU A 31 13.76 -5.88 -23.09
CA LEU A 31 13.00 -5.13 -24.10
C LEU A 31 12.22 -6.06 -25.02
N ASP A 32 12.80 -7.20 -25.40
CA ASP A 32 12.14 -8.22 -26.21
C ASP A 32 10.92 -8.79 -25.46
N VAL A 33 11.09 -9.15 -24.16
CA VAL A 33 9.98 -9.62 -23.30
C VAL A 33 8.87 -8.58 -23.19
N LEU A 34 9.23 -7.29 -23.03
CA LEU A 34 8.24 -6.22 -22.97
C LEU A 34 7.53 -5.97 -24.29
N ALA A 35 8.21 -6.18 -25.43
CA ALA A 35 7.61 -6.09 -26.76
C ALA A 35 6.58 -7.19 -27.02
N GLU A 36 6.78 -8.37 -26.44
CA GLU A 36 5.87 -9.52 -26.54
C GLU A 36 4.77 -9.53 -25.47
N THR A 37 4.60 -8.45 -24.71
CA THR A 37 3.62 -8.36 -23.62
C THR A 37 2.21 -8.67 -24.11
N ARG A 38 1.55 -9.61 -23.43
CA ARG A 38 0.14 -9.98 -23.66
C ARG A 38 -0.77 -8.88 -23.12
N LEU A 39 -1.13 -7.90 -23.96
CA LEU A 39 -1.87 -6.69 -23.58
C LEU A 39 -3.20 -6.98 -22.86
N GLY A 40 -3.86 -8.11 -23.12
CA GLY A 40 -5.09 -8.53 -22.44
C GLY A 40 -4.88 -8.71 -20.93
N TRP A 41 -3.81 -9.38 -20.52
CA TRP A 41 -3.46 -9.58 -19.13
C TRP A 41 -3.03 -8.27 -18.45
N PHE A 42 -2.27 -7.44 -19.16
CA PHE A 42 -1.90 -6.11 -18.65
C PHE A 42 -3.13 -5.22 -18.45
N ALA A 43 -4.05 -5.19 -19.42
CA ALA A 43 -5.31 -4.46 -19.30
C ALA A 43 -6.17 -4.98 -18.13
N LEU A 44 -6.20 -6.29 -17.90
CA LEU A 44 -6.86 -6.89 -16.75
C LEU A 44 -6.25 -6.39 -15.42
N ALA A 45 -4.92 -6.37 -15.30
CA ALA A 45 -4.24 -5.86 -14.12
C ALA A 45 -4.60 -4.39 -13.83
N VAL A 46 -4.62 -3.54 -14.88
CA VAL A 46 -5.03 -2.14 -14.79
C VAL A 46 -6.49 -2.01 -14.39
N ALA A 47 -7.39 -2.78 -15.02
CA ALA A 47 -8.82 -2.77 -14.73
C ALA A 47 -9.10 -3.16 -13.27
N ILE A 48 -8.46 -4.22 -12.76
CA ILE A 48 -8.56 -4.65 -11.37
C ILE A 48 -8.22 -3.48 -10.44
N MET A 49 -7.10 -2.81 -10.67
CA MET A 49 -6.66 -1.72 -9.80
C MET A 49 -7.61 -0.52 -9.85
N ILE A 50 -8.08 -0.13 -11.04
CA ILE A 50 -9.02 0.99 -11.21
C ILE A 50 -10.37 0.69 -10.56
N VAL A 51 -10.95 -0.49 -10.77
CA VAL A 51 -12.26 -0.87 -10.24
C VAL A 51 -12.25 -0.96 -8.71
N THR A 52 -11.11 -1.26 -8.08
CA THR A 52 -11.01 -1.25 -6.62
C THR A 52 -11.12 0.16 -6.00
N VAL A 53 -10.88 1.25 -6.76
CA VAL A 53 -10.88 2.61 -6.21
C VAL A 53 -12.27 3.06 -5.72
N PRO A 54 -13.35 2.97 -6.52
CA PRO A 54 -14.69 3.30 -6.02
C PRO A 54 -15.14 2.41 -4.87
N VAL A 55 -14.69 1.15 -4.79
CA VAL A 55 -14.97 0.25 -3.65
C VAL A 55 -14.29 0.78 -2.39
N LEU A 56 -13.03 1.22 -2.48
CA LEU A 56 -12.33 1.87 -1.36
C LEU A 56 -13.01 3.18 -0.94
N ALA A 57 -13.47 3.97 -1.89
CA ALA A 57 -14.21 5.21 -1.63
C ALA A 57 -15.55 4.93 -0.91
N ALA A 58 -16.30 3.92 -1.36
CA ALA A 58 -17.53 3.49 -0.70
C ALA A 58 -17.26 3.02 0.74
N ARG A 59 -16.22 2.20 0.94
CA ARG A 59 -15.79 1.76 2.28
C ARG A 59 -15.45 2.95 3.19
N TRP A 60 -14.69 3.94 2.68
CA TRP A 60 -14.33 5.14 3.46
C TRP A 60 -15.56 5.98 3.80
N SER A 61 -16.55 6.06 2.90
CA SER A 61 -17.81 6.77 3.19
C SER A 61 -18.52 6.23 4.44
N TRP A 62 -18.42 4.93 4.72
CA TRP A 62 -18.99 4.34 5.93
C TRP A 62 -18.33 4.84 7.21
N LEU A 63 -17.00 4.98 7.19
CA LEU A 63 -16.24 5.53 8.32
C LEU A 63 -16.54 7.02 8.54
N LEU A 64 -16.63 7.80 7.47
CA LEU A 64 -16.98 9.21 7.53
C LEU A 64 -18.41 9.43 8.05
N ARG A 65 -19.39 8.69 7.53
CA ARG A 65 -20.79 8.74 7.99
C ARG A 65 -20.96 8.36 9.46
N ALA A 66 -20.12 7.48 9.98
CA ALA A 66 -20.10 7.14 11.40
C ALA A 66 -19.79 8.36 12.29
N HIS A 67 -19.22 9.41 11.71
CA HIS A 67 -18.93 10.70 12.37
C HIS A 67 -19.78 11.86 11.83
N SER A 68 -20.91 11.56 11.18
CA SER A 68 -21.80 12.58 10.59
C SER A 68 -21.12 13.45 9.53
N ILE A 69 -20.17 12.87 8.79
CA ILE A 69 -19.54 13.49 7.62
C ILE A 69 -20.12 12.76 6.39
N GLU A 70 -20.93 13.48 5.62
CA GLU A 70 -21.57 12.96 4.42
C GLU A 70 -20.87 13.50 3.18
N GLU A 71 -20.29 12.60 2.40
CA GLU A 71 -19.70 12.90 1.10
C GLU A 71 -20.20 11.91 0.05
N ARG A 72 -20.33 12.39 -1.18
CA ARG A 72 -20.74 11.55 -2.31
C ARG A 72 -19.62 10.59 -2.73
N ILE A 73 -19.96 9.35 -3.02
CA ILE A 73 -18.97 8.33 -3.45
C ILE A 73 -18.15 8.80 -4.66
N PRO A 74 -18.70 9.45 -5.70
CA PRO A 74 -17.91 9.96 -6.81
C PRO A 74 -16.84 10.99 -6.38
N TRP A 75 -17.16 11.84 -5.40
CA TRP A 75 -16.19 12.79 -4.88
C TRP A 75 -15.08 12.09 -4.08
N LEU A 76 -15.42 11.09 -3.26
CA LEU A 76 -14.44 10.30 -2.53
C LEU A 76 -13.55 9.48 -3.49
N THR A 77 -14.13 8.94 -4.57
CA THR A 77 -13.39 8.26 -5.64
C THR A 77 -12.38 9.19 -6.30
N ARG A 78 -12.81 10.42 -6.63
CA ARG A 78 -11.91 11.48 -7.11
C ARG A 78 -10.78 11.73 -6.10
N ALA A 79 -11.10 11.90 -4.81
CA ALA A 79 -10.10 12.15 -3.77
C ALA A 79 -9.07 11.01 -3.68
N TYR A 80 -9.49 9.74 -3.88
CA TYR A 80 -8.57 8.61 -3.97
C TYR A 80 -7.66 8.69 -5.20
N PHE A 81 -8.19 9.00 -6.39
CA PHE A 81 -7.37 9.15 -7.59
C PHE A 81 -6.35 10.29 -7.44
N VAL A 82 -6.76 11.42 -6.89
CA VAL A 82 -5.85 12.55 -6.57
C VAL A 82 -4.79 12.11 -5.55
N ALA A 83 -5.16 11.32 -4.54
CA ALA A 83 -4.22 10.77 -3.58
C ALA A 83 -3.21 9.81 -4.24
N TYR A 84 -3.64 8.97 -5.19
CA TYR A 84 -2.72 8.11 -5.95
C TYR A 84 -1.75 8.94 -6.80
N ALA A 85 -2.23 9.98 -7.49
CA ALA A 85 -1.36 10.87 -8.26
C ALA A 85 -0.35 11.60 -7.37
N ALA A 86 -0.80 12.16 -6.26
CA ALA A 86 0.07 12.81 -5.27
C ALA A 86 1.10 11.83 -4.68
N GLY A 87 0.72 10.58 -4.45
CA GLY A 87 1.58 9.52 -3.95
C GLY A 87 2.72 9.15 -4.91
N GLN A 88 2.57 9.36 -6.22
CA GLN A 88 3.66 9.16 -7.20
C GLN A 88 4.74 10.24 -7.11
N ILE A 89 4.35 11.46 -6.71
CA ILE A 89 5.25 12.63 -6.69
C ILE A 89 5.86 12.84 -5.31
N LEU A 90 5.09 12.58 -4.25
CA LEU A 90 5.52 12.84 -2.88
C LEU A 90 6.45 11.72 -2.38
N PRO A 91 7.60 12.07 -1.78
CA PRO A 91 8.60 11.10 -1.35
C PRO A 91 8.23 10.37 -0.04
N THR A 92 6.94 10.13 0.18
CA THR A 92 6.44 9.42 1.37
C THR A 92 5.25 8.56 1.00
N SER A 93 5.21 7.34 1.51
CA SER A 93 4.07 6.43 1.36
C SER A 93 2.75 6.97 1.96
N LEU A 94 2.84 8.04 2.75
CA LEU A 94 1.70 8.72 3.39
C LEU A 94 1.28 9.99 2.64
N GLY A 95 2.05 10.43 1.63
CA GLY A 95 1.82 11.69 0.94
C GLY A 95 0.44 11.79 0.29
N GLY A 96 0.02 10.74 -0.39
CA GLY A 96 -1.30 10.66 -0.99
C GLY A 96 -2.44 10.74 0.03
N ASP A 97 -2.32 10.04 1.16
CA ASP A 97 -3.32 10.11 2.23
C ASP A 97 -3.40 11.49 2.86
N ALA A 98 -2.26 12.17 3.02
CA ALA A 98 -2.24 13.53 3.54
C ALA A 98 -3.03 14.49 2.62
N VAL A 99 -2.90 14.34 1.29
CA VAL A 99 -3.67 15.13 0.32
C VAL A 99 -5.18 14.85 0.47
N ARG A 100 -5.58 13.57 0.57
CA ARG A 100 -6.97 13.17 0.77
C ARG A 100 -7.56 13.74 2.07
N VAL A 101 -6.79 13.71 3.16
CA VAL A 101 -7.18 14.33 4.43
C VAL A 101 -7.38 15.84 4.27
N VAL A 102 -6.40 16.53 3.69
CA VAL A 102 -6.47 18.00 3.50
C VAL A 102 -7.67 18.40 2.64
N GLU A 103 -7.93 17.72 1.53
CA GLU A 103 -9.08 18.00 0.67
C GLU A 103 -10.41 17.85 1.43
N THR A 104 -10.54 16.75 2.20
CA THR A 104 -11.76 16.49 2.97
C THR A 104 -11.94 17.50 4.10
N VAL A 105 -10.87 17.85 4.81
CA VAL A 105 -10.92 18.84 5.91
C VAL A 105 -11.27 20.24 5.39
N ARG A 106 -10.82 20.62 4.20
CA ARG A 106 -11.21 21.90 3.58
C ARG A 106 -12.72 22.02 3.35
N ARG A 107 -13.41 20.89 3.16
CA ARG A 107 -14.88 20.85 3.00
C ARG A 107 -15.60 20.74 4.33
N HIS A 108 -14.94 20.23 5.37
CA HIS A 108 -15.49 19.99 6.71
C HIS A 108 -14.60 20.62 7.77
N ALA A 109 -14.67 21.95 7.87
CA ALA A 109 -13.85 22.71 8.82
C ALA A 109 -14.03 22.20 10.28
N GLY A 110 -12.94 22.13 11.02
CA GLY A 110 -12.93 21.61 12.41
C GLY A 110 -12.94 20.09 12.56
N ARG A 111 -13.01 19.31 11.47
CA ARG A 111 -13.09 17.85 11.50
C ARG A 111 -11.72 17.15 11.25
N THR A 112 -10.61 17.86 11.36
CA THR A 112 -9.26 17.34 11.03
C THR A 112 -8.93 16.05 11.79
N ALA A 113 -9.15 16.02 13.11
CA ALA A 113 -8.84 14.84 13.93
C ALA A 113 -9.65 13.62 13.51
N VAL A 114 -10.95 13.83 13.23
CA VAL A 114 -11.87 12.76 12.80
C VAL A 114 -11.45 12.20 11.45
N VAL A 115 -11.27 13.06 10.43
CA VAL A 115 -10.88 12.61 9.08
C VAL A 115 -9.55 11.89 9.11
N THR A 116 -8.55 12.43 9.82
CA THR A 116 -7.25 11.77 10.00
C THR A 116 -7.40 10.42 10.69
N GLY A 117 -8.23 10.35 11.74
CA GLY A 117 -8.50 9.10 12.47
C GLY A 117 -9.09 8.02 11.56
N THR A 118 -10.02 8.36 10.66
CA THR A 118 -10.59 7.39 9.72
C THR A 118 -9.54 6.85 8.73
N VAL A 119 -8.64 7.72 8.23
CA VAL A 119 -7.56 7.32 7.31
C VAL A 119 -6.53 6.42 8.03
N VAL A 120 -6.18 6.76 9.28
CA VAL A 120 -5.28 5.94 10.11
C VAL A 120 -5.90 4.58 10.38
N LEU A 121 -7.21 4.53 10.69
CA LEU A 121 -7.94 3.27 10.87
C LEU A 121 -7.94 2.41 9.59
N GLU A 122 -8.21 3.00 8.42
CA GLU A 122 -8.12 2.30 7.14
C GLU A 122 -6.75 1.67 6.91
N ARG A 123 -5.68 2.41 7.20
CA ARG A 123 -4.31 1.90 7.10
C ARG A 123 -4.04 0.74 8.05
N GLY A 124 -4.49 0.85 9.29
CA GLY A 124 -4.34 -0.23 10.26
C GLY A 124 -5.10 -1.49 9.86
N LEU A 125 -6.35 -1.34 9.39
CA LEU A 125 -7.13 -2.46 8.88
C LEU A 125 -6.52 -3.05 7.60
N GLY A 126 -5.94 -2.20 6.73
CA GLY A 126 -5.18 -2.64 5.56
C GLY A 126 -3.96 -3.48 5.94
N GLY A 127 -3.19 -3.03 6.93
CA GLY A 127 -2.07 -3.79 7.48
C GLY A 127 -2.51 -5.13 8.07
N ALA A 128 -3.59 -5.14 8.87
CA ALA A 128 -4.13 -6.38 9.44
C ALA A 128 -4.62 -7.36 8.36
N ALA A 129 -5.26 -6.86 7.30
CA ALA A 129 -5.66 -7.68 6.16
C ALA A 129 -4.45 -8.26 5.40
N THR A 130 -3.39 -7.47 5.24
CA THR A 130 -2.13 -7.93 4.62
C THR A 130 -1.48 -9.04 5.44
N VAL A 131 -1.43 -8.91 6.78
CA VAL A 131 -0.92 -9.94 7.67
C VAL A 131 -1.74 -11.22 7.58
N LEU A 132 -3.07 -11.10 7.56
CA LEU A 132 -3.94 -12.27 7.42
C LEU A 132 -3.74 -12.97 6.06
N LEU A 133 -3.64 -12.22 4.96
CA LEU A 133 -3.35 -12.78 3.65
C LEU A 133 -1.97 -13.42 3.59
N GLY A 134 -0.97 -12.81 4.23
CA GLY A 134 0.35 -13.39 4.39
C GLY A 134 0.30 -14.72 5.16
N ALA A 135 -0.42 -14.78 6.27
CA ALA A 135 -0.59 -16.02 7.02
C ALA A 135 -1.28 -17.12 6.19
N ILE A 136 -2.30 -16.75 5.40
CA ILE A 136 -2.97 -17.68 4.47
C ILE A 136 -1.99 -18.13 3.37
N GLY A 137 -1.27 -17.20 2.74
CA GLY A 137 -0.26 -17.49 1.72
C GLY A 137 0.82 -18.42 2.25
N PHE A 138 1.36 -18.13 3.44
CA PHE A 138 2.32 -18.98 4.14
C PHE A 138 1.79 -20.42 4.28
N LEU A 139 0.60 -20.60 4.83
CA LEU A 139 0.01 -21.92 5.05
C LEU A 139 -0.22 -22.69 3.74
N LEU A 140 -0.63 -21.98 2.66
CA LEU A 140 -0.87 -22.59 1.35
C LEU A 140 0.42 -23.00 0.63
N SER A 141 1.57 -22.45 1.04
CA SER A 141 2.87 -22.61 0.36
C SER A 141 3.81 -23.58 1.07
N ILE A 142 3.52 -23.95 2.32
CA ILE A 142 4.34 -24.92 3.07
C ILE A 142 4.46 -26.23 2.30
N GLY A 143 5.70 -26.67 2.06
CA GLY A 143 6.02 -27.93 1.40
C GLY A 143 5.71 -27.99 -0.10
N ARG A 144 5.33 -26.87 -0.73
CA ARG A 144 4.98 -26.83 -2.17
C ARG A 144 5.99 -26.06 -3.02
N TYR A 145 6.65 -25.07 -2.45
CA TYR A 145 7.57 -24.18 -3.16
C TYR A 145 8.89 -24.06 -2.42
N ASP A 146 9.99 -24.03 -3.15
CA ASP A 146 11.32 -23.78 -2.58
C ASP A 146 11.58 -22.28 -2.39
N VAL A 147 10.71 -21.65 -1.62
CA VAL A 147 10.79 -20.24 -1.19
C VAL A 147 11.06 -20.12 0.31
N SER A 148 11.81 -21.06 0.86
CA SER A 148 12.02 -21.20 2.31
C SER A 148 12.44 -19.90 3.01
N ALA A 149 13.39 -19.15 2.42
CA ALA A 149 13.83 -17.87 2.98
C ALA A 149 12.71 -16.82 3.05
N TYR A 150 11.85 -16.76 2.04
CA TYR A 150 10.71 -15.82 1.99
C TYR A 150 9.59 -16.26 2.91
N LEU A 151 9.34 -17.57 3.03
CA LEU A 151 8.39 -18.11 4.01
C LEU A 151 8.82 -17.83 5.45
N TRP A 152 10.11 -17.95 5.76
CA TRP A 152 10.63 -17.54 7.06
C TRP A 152 10.44 -16.05 7.32
N LEU A 153 10.73 -15.19 6.32
CA LEU A 153 10.52 -13.75 6.44
C LEU A 153 9.04 -13.41 6.67
N GLU A 154 8.15 -14.06 5.94
CA GLU A 154 6.71 -13.89 6.09
C GLU A 154 6.22 -14.40 7.45
N GLY A 155 6.67 -15.57 7.87
CA GLY A 155 6.36 -16.14 9.19
C GLY A 155 6.81 -15.23 10.34
N VAL A 156 8.02 -14.68 10.27
CA VAL A 156 8.54 -13.70 11.25
C VAL A 156 7.69 -12.42 11.24
N PHE A 157 7.29 -11.94 10.06
CA PHE A 157 6.42 -10.76 9.96
C PHE A 157 5.03 -11.00 10.55
N VAL A 158 4.37 -12.09 10.17
CA VAL A 158 3.05 -12.48 10.68
C VAL A 158 3.10 -12.65 12.19
N PHE A 159 4.05 -13.44 12.68
CA PHE A 159 4.24 -13.68 14.11
C PHE A 159 4.55 -12.39 14.86
N GLY A 160 5.50 -11.59 14.38
CA GLY A 160 5.87 -10.31 14.97
C GLY A 160 4.67 -9.33 15.03
N THR A 161 3.84 -9.31 13.99
CA THR A 161 2.64 -8.47 13.97
C THR A 161 1.58 -8.97 14.95
N ILE A 162 1.38 -10.28 15.05
CA ILE A 162 0.45 -10.87 16.05
C ILE A 162 0.93 -10.56 17.47
N VAL A 163 2.23 -10.70 17.74
CA VAL A 163 2.82 -10.38 19.05
C VAL A 163 2.64 -8.89 19.36
N LEU A 164 2.93 -8.01 18.41
CA LEU A 164 2.74 -6.56 18.59
C LEU A 164 1.27 -6.20 18.81
N ALA A 165 0.34 -6.81 18.05
CA ALA A 165 -1.09 -6.60 18.25
C ALA A 165 -1.52 -7.09 19.63
N PHE A 166 -1.09 -8.28 20.05
CA PHE A 166 -1.35 -8.81 21.40
C PHE A 166 -0.82 -7.87 22.49
N LEU A 167 0.44 -7.45 22.39
CA LEU A 167 1.04 -6.52 23.34
C LEU A 167 0.27 -5.18 23.40
N PHE A 168 -0.24 -4.70 22.26
CA PHE A 168 -0.96 -3.45 22.17
C PHE A 168 -2.38 -3.51 22.76
N PHE A 169 -3.10 -4.63 22.53
CA PHE A 169 -4.48 -4.78 22.97
C PHE A 169 -4.64 -5.49 24.32
N ALA A 170 -3.67 -6.30 24.73
CA ALA A 170 -3.73 -7.03 26.00
C ALA A 170 -3.57 -6.08 27.20
N ARG A 171 -4.52 -6.13 28.13
CA ARG A 171 -4.44 -5.35 29.37
C ARG A 171 -3.21 -5.71 30.20
N SER A 172 -2.78 -6.95 30.17
CA SER A 172 -1.58 -7.47 30.84
C SER A 172 -0.27 -6.92 30.30
N ALA A 173 -0.25 -6.45 29.04
CA ALA A 173 0.94 -5.88 28.42
C ALA A 173 1.15 -4.37 28.71
N ARG A 174 0.20 -3.70 29.35
CA ARG A 174 0.30 -2.26 29.68
C ARG A 174 1.57 -1.88 30.44
N PRO A 175 2.04 -2.62 31.46
CA PRO A 175 3.28 -2.27 32.17
C PRO A 175 4.51 -2.42 31.26
N LEU A 176 4.51 -3.41 30.33
CA LEU A 176 5.58 -3.59 29.34
C LEU A 176 5.59 -2.46 28.32
N LEU A 177 4.42 -2.05 27.83
CA LEU A 177 4.29 -0.92 26.91
C LEU A 177 4.73 0.41 27.55
N ARG A 178 4.44 0.62 28.83
CA ARG A 178 4.95 1.80 29.57
C ARG A 178 6.48 1.81 29.67
N ARG A 179 7.11 0.65 29.89
CA ARG A 179 8.58 0.51 29.87
C ARG A 179 9.17 0.76 28.48
N ALA A 180 8.46 0.38 27.43
CA ALA A 180 8.86 0.62 26.04
C ALA A 180 8.55 2.03 25.51
N GLN A 181 7.79 2.84 26.26
CA GLN A 181 7.41 4.20 25.86
C GLN A 181 8.61 5.06 25.41
N PRO A 182 9.75 5.16 26.15
CA PRO A 182 10.88 5.95 25.71
C PRO A 182 11.48 5.47 24.38
N LEU A 183 11.35 4.18 24.06
CA LEU A 183 11.76 3.63 22.76
C LEU A 183 10.82 4.09 21.65
N PHE A 184 9.50 4.07 21.88
CA PHE A 184 8.51 4.54 20.91
C PHE A 184 8.61 6.04 20.66
N GLU A 185 8.91 6.84 21.69
CA GLU A 185 9.19 8.28 21.57
C GLU A 185 10.44 8.52 20.71
N ARG A 186 11.52 7.75 20.96
CA ARG A 186 12.77 7.85 20.21
C ARG A 186 12.62 7.51 18.73
N VAL A 187 11.75 6.55 18.39
CA VAL A 187 11.43 6.14 17.02
C VAL A 187 10.29 6.98 16.41
N ARG A 188 9.70 7.92 17.19
CA ARG A 188 8.57 8.77 16.78
C ARG A 188 7.31 7.99 16.37
N LEU A 189 7.12 6.80 16.91
CA LEU A 189 5.95 5.97 16.66
C LEU A 189 4.80 6.23 17.65
N GLU A 190 5.02 6.96 18.73
CA GLU A 190 4.01 7.21 19.75
C GLU A 190 2.76 7.89 19.18
N LYS A 191 2.92 8.99 18.43
CA LYS A 191 1.79 9.73 17.84
C LYS A 191 0.94 8.91 16.89
N PRO A 192 1.50 8.19 15.88
CA PRO A 192 0.69 7.37 14.99
C PRO A 192 0.05 6.17 15.69
N LEU A 193 0.72 5.53 16.67
CA LEU A 193 0.14 4.45 17.46
C LEU A 193 -1.01 4.95 18.34
N ARG A 194 -0.87 6.10 18.97
CA ARG A 194 -1.93 6.71 19.77
C ARG A 194 -3.13 7.09 18.89
N ALA A 195 -2.88 7.73 17.74
CA ALA A 195 -3.94 8.08 16.80
C ALA A 195 -4.70 6.85 16.28
N PHE A 196 -3.99 5.74 16.02
CA PHE A 196 -4.61 4.47 15.65
C PHE A 196 -5.43 3.88 16.79
N TYR A 197 -4.88 3.85 18.01
CA TYR A 197 -5.59 3.37 19.19
C TYR A 197 -6.87 4.16 19.44
N ASP A 198 -6.78 5.50 19.41
CA ASP A 198 -7.93 6.38 19.62
C ASP A 198 -8.99 6.19 18.53
N ALA A 199 -8.56 6.02 17.26
CA ALA A 199 -9.44 5.71 16.14
C ALA A 199 -10.18 4.38 16.34
N VAL A 200 -9.45 3.30 16.65
CA VAL A 200 -10.06 1.98 16.92
C VAL A 200 -10.99 2.05 18.13
N HIS A 201 -10.57 2.74 19.19
CA HIS A 201 -11.34 2.85 20.42
C HIS A 201 -12.66 3.62 20.23
N HIS A 202 -12.65 4.61 19.34
CA HIS A 202 -13.86 5.35 18.97
C HIS A 202 -14.90 4.47 18.29
N PHE A 203 -14.45 3.48 17.49
CA PHE A 203 -15.33 2.54 16.79
C PHE A 203 -15.65 1.26 17.58
N ARG A 204 -15.14 1.09 18.82
CA ARG A 204 -15.34 -0.13 19.64
C ARG A 204 -16.81 -0.53 19.82
N ASN A 205 -17.70 0.46 19.86
CA ASN A 205 -19.14 0.25 20.03
C ASN A 205 -19.85 -0.03 18.69
N ARG A 206 -19.11 -0.12 17.57
CA ARG A 206 -19.63 -0.41 16.22
C ARG A 206 -18.93 -1.61 15.59
N PRO A 207 -18.91 -2.79 16.23
CA PRO A 207 -18.14 -3.95 15.75
C PRO A 207 -18.60 -4.44 14.37
N ARG A 208 -19.90 -4.32 14.05
CA ARG A 208 -20.43 -4.67 12.72
C ARG A 208 -19.86 -3.79 11.62
N LEU A 209 -19.70 -2.50 11.88
CA LEU A 209 -19.07 -1.56 10.93
C LEU A 209 -17.60 -1.91 10.73
N LEU A 210 -16.84 -2.14 11.81
CA LEU A 210 -15.44 -2.55 11.72
C LEU A 210 -15.28 -3.86 10.95
N ALA A 211 -16.12 -4.85 11.22
CA ALA A 211 -16.11 -6.12 10.51
C ALA A 211 -16.40 -5.92 9.00
N ALA A 212 -17.42 -5.13 8.64
CA ALA A 212 -17.75 -4.83 7.26
C ALA A 212 -16.59 -4.11 6.54
N VAL A 213 -15.98 -3.08 7.17
CA VAL A 213 -14.83 -2.36 6.63
C VAL A 213 -13.63 -3.29 6.47
N PHE A 214 -13.37 -4.17 7.42
CA PHE A 214 -12.29 -5.15 7.35
C PHE A 214 -12.52 -6.17 6.23
N THR A 215 -13.73 -6.71 6.10
CA THR A 215 -14.09 -7.67 5.04
C THR A 215 -13.90 -7.06 3.65
N VAL A 216 -14.38 -5.83 3.43
CA VAL A 216 -14.16 -5.13 2.16
C VAL A 216 -12.66 -4.87 1.94
N THR A 217 -11.92 -4.52 2.99
CA THR A 217 -10.47 -4.33 2.90
C THR A 217 -9.77 -5.61 2.48
N LEU A 218 -10.12 -6.73 3.11
CA LEU A 218 -9.58 -8.04 2.79
C LEU A 218 -9.89 -8.44 1.35
N ALA A 219 -11.15 -8.29 0.91
CA ALA A 219 -11.56 -8.57 -0.46
C ALA A 219 -10.80 -7.72 -1.48
N VAL A 220 -10.65 -6.42 -1.24
CA VAL A 220 -9.87 -5.53 -2.12
C VAL A 220 -8.40 -5.95 -2.16
N GLN A 221 -7.78 -6.27 -1.04
CA GLN A 221 -6.38 -6.73 -1.01
C GLN A 221 -6.21 -8.05 -1.76
N THR A 222 -7.13 -9.01 -1.55
CA THR A 222 -7.16 -10.27 -2.29
C THR A 222 -7.21 -10.03 -3.80
N VAL A 223 -8.12 -9.17 -4.27
CA VAL A 223 -8.27 -8.84 -5.69
C VAL A 223 -7.04 -8.10 -6.22
N ARG A 224 -6.41 -7.24 -5.43
CA ARG A 224 -5.19 -6.53 -5.85
C ARG A 224 -3.97 -7.43 -5.99
N ILE A 225 -3.90 -8.54 -5.25
CA ILE A 225 -2.87 -9.56 -5.47
C ILE A 225 -3.04 -10.19 -6.85
N LEU A 226 -4.28 -10.38 -7.33
CA LEU A 226 -4.53 -10.85 -8.69
C LEU A 226 -4.04 -9.87 -9.77
N ALA A 227 -3.92 -8.57 -9.47
CA ALA A 227 -3.30 -7.64 -10.42
C ALA A 227 -1.78 -7.87 -10.55
N ILE A 228 -1.09 -8.31 -9.48
CA ILE A 228 0.32 -8.69 -9.54
C ILE A 228 0.47 -9.97 -10.39
N TRP A 229 -0.38 -10.96 -10.14
CA TRP A 229 -0.44 -12.18 -10.95
C TRP A 229 -0.70 -11.88 -12.42
N ALA A 230 -1.71 -11.07 -12.74
CA ALA A 230 -2.03 -10.70 -14.11
C ALA A 230 -0.90 -9.94 -14.81
N ALA A 231 -0.15 -9.08 -14.08
CA ALA A 231 1.04 -8.43 -14.62
C ALA A 231 2.17 -9.42 -14.93
N SER A 232 2.28 -10.50 -14.17
CA SER A 232 3.24 -11.59 -14.42
C SER A 232 2.82 -12.46 -15.61
N GLU A 233 1.53 -12.80 -15.70
CA GLU A 233 0.97 -13.52 -16.87
C GLU A 233 1.14 -12.71 -18.17
N ALA A 234 1.09 -11.38 -18.09
CA ALA A 234 1.29 -10.50 -19.23
C ALA A 234 2.66 -10.68 -19.89
N VAL A 235 3.68 -11.09 -19.15
CA VAL A 235 5.04 -11.36 -19.64
C VAL A 235 5.33 -12.86 -19.74
N GLY A 236 4.31 -13.71 -19.68
CA GLY A 236 4.44 -15.15 -19.87
C GLY A 236 5.00 -15.90 -18.66
N ILE A 237 4.85 -15.36 -17.44
CA ILE A 237 5.20 -16.09 -16.20
C ILE A 237 3.98 -16.93 -15.79
N GLU A 238 4.02 -18.22 -16.04
CA GLU A 238 2.95 -19.18 -15.76
C GLU A 238 3.18 -19.87 -14.40
N LEU A 239 3.00 -19.11 -13.32
CA LEU A 239 3.06 -19.63 -11.95
C LEU A 239 1.67 -19.71 -11.33
N ASP A 240 1.48 -20.69 -10.43
CA ASP A 240 0.24 -20.82 -9.66
C ASP A 240 -0.06 -19.50 -8.91
N VAL A 241 -1.31 -19.04 -8.98
CA VAL A 241 -1.78 -17.82 -8.33
C VAL A 241 -1.48 -17.80 -6.82
N ARG A 242 -1.36 -18.96 -6.19
CA ARG A 242 -1.04 -19.10 -4.75
C ARG A 242 0.31 -18.50 -4.39
N VAL A 243 1.28 -18.54 -5.30
CA VAL A 243 2.60 -17.91 -5.13
C VAL A 243 2.46 -16.42 -4.86
N TYR A 244 1.52 -15.78 -5.54
CA TYR A 244 1.29 -14.33 -5.40
C TYR A 244 0.61 -13.94 -4.10
N TYR A 245 -0.03 -14.88 -3.39
CA TYR A 245 -0.54 -14.66 -2.03
C TYR A 245 0.58 -14.68 -0.97
N VAL A 246 1.75 -15.24 -1.27
CA VAL A 246 2.98 -15.06 -0.50
C VAL A 246 3.68 -13.77 -0.93
N MET A 247 3.84 -13.60 -2.25
CA MET A 247 4.56 -12.48 -2.84
C MET A 247 3.93 -11.12 -2.52
N GLY A 248 2.59 -11.01 -2.60
CA GLY A 248 1.87 -9.74 -2.42
C GLY A 248 2.05 -9.10 -1.05
N PRO A 249 1.81 -9.81 0.07
CA PRO A 249 2.10 -9.31 1.42
C PRO A 249 3.56 -8.91 1.62
N LEU A 250 4.51 -9.71 1.14
CA LEU A 250 5.94 -9.40 1.21
C LEU A 250 6.30 -8.16 0.39
N LEU A 251 5.73 -8.03 -0.82
CA LEU A 251 5.88 -6.82 -1.64
C LEU A 251 5.35 -5.58 -0.90
N PHE A 252 4.21 -5.70 -0.23
CA PHE A 252 3.67 -4.61 0.59
C PHE A 252 4.66 -4.19 1.68
N LEU A 253 5.31 -5.15 2.36
CA LEU A 253 6.33 -4.85 3.36
C LEU A 253 7.55 -4.14 2.76
N VAL A 254 8.03 -4.63 1.63
CA VAL A 254 9.14 -4.02 0.90
C VAL A 254 8.82 -2.57 0.53
N MET A 255 7.57 -2.31 0.10
CA MET A 255 7.10 -0.98 -0.26
C MET A 255 6.87 -0.04 0.94
N LEU A 256 6.75 -0.57 2.17
CA LEU A 256 6.69 0.24 3.40
C LEU A 256 8.03 0.87 3.78
N VAL A 257 9.15 0.38 3.24
CA VAL A 257 10.48 0.91 3.53
C VAL A 257 10.56 2.37 3.06
N PRO A 258 10.70 3.36 3.96
CA PRO A 258 10.54 4.78 3.64
C PRO A 258 11.74 5.42 2.94
N PHE A 259 12.64 4.61 2.40
CA PHE A 259 13.91 5.03 1.81
C PHE A 259 13.96 4.87 0.30
N THR A 260 12.79 4.81 -0.38
CA THR A 260 12.73 4.70 -1.83
C THR A 260 11.75 5.71 -2.41
N LEU A 261 12.02 6.19 -3.61
CA LEU A 261 11.07 7.00 -4.39
C LEU A 261 9.99 6.07 -4.94
N ASN A 262 8.85 5.99 -4.24
CA ASN A 262 7.71 5.13 -4.60
C ASN A 262 8.07 3.65 -4.88
N GLY A 263 9.11 3.12 -4.20
CA GLY A 263 9.56 1.74 -4.40
C GLY A 263 10.30 1.46 -5.69
N LEU A 264 10.65 2.48 -6.48
CA LEU A 264 11.40 2.32 -7.73
C LEU A 264 12.71 1.56 -7.47
N ALA A 265 13.06 0.67 -8.33
CA ALA A 265 14.16 -0.29 -8.28
C ALA A 265 14.04 -1.34 -7.16
N VAL A 266 13.54 -1.00 -5.98
CA VAL A 266 13.40 -1.95 -4.87
C VAL A 266 12.27 -2.95 -5.12
N ARG A 267 11.16 -2.50 -5.72
CA ARG A 267 10.08 -3.38 -6.15
C ARG A 267 10.57 -4.33 -7.25
N GLU A 268 11.22 -3.81 -8.29
CA GLU A 268 11.75 -4.61 -9.39
C GLU A 268 12.80 -5.61 -8.89
N ALA A 269 13.70 -5.18 -7.99
CA ALA A 269 14.67 -6.07 -7.36
C ALA A 269 13.99 -7.18 -6.53
N PHE A 270 12.89 -6.87 -5.85
CA PHE A 270 12.10 -7.86 -5.12
C PHE A 270 11.46 -8.89 -6.10
N PHE A 271 10.88 -8.42 -7.23
CA PHE A 271 10.35 -9.33 -8.25
C PHE A 271 11.44 -10.26 -8.78
N VAL A 272 12.61 -9.71 -9.16
CA VAL A 272 13.74 -10.50 -9.67
C VAL A 272 14.22 -11.51 -8.63
N SER A 273 14.33 -11.10 -7.36
CA SER A 273 14.78 -11.97 -6.29
C SER A 273 13.75 -13.07 -5.96
N PHE A 274 12.48 -12.69 -5.78
CA PHE A 274 11.42 -13.62 -5.38
C PHE A 274 11.09 -14.61 -6.51
N LEU A 275 10.79 -14.12 -7.72
CA LEU A 275 10.45 -14.97 -8.85
C LEU A 275 11.66 -15.77 -9.35
N GLY A 276 12.87 -15.20 -9.22
CA GLY A 276 14.12 -15.90 -9.51
C GLY A 276 14.35 -17.11 -8.62
N SER A 277 13.94 -17.10 -7.35
CA SER A 277 13.99 -18.26 -6.47
C SER A 277 13.06 -19.40 -6.91
N LEU A 278 12.09 -19.09 -7.78
CA LEU A 278 11.15 -20.04 -8.39
C LEU A 278 11.55 -20.44 -9.83
N GLY A 279 12.76 -20.09 -10.25
CA GLY A 279 13.31 -20.45 -11.56
C GLY A 279 12.93 -19.52 -12.72
N VAL A 280 12.28 -18.37 -12.43
CA VAL A 280 11.94 -17.37 -13.46
C VAL A 280 13.18 -16.58 -13.85
N GLY A 281 13.41 -16.37 -15.14
CA GLY A 281 14.52 -15.59 -15.65
C GLY A 281 14.49 -14.13 -15.14
N ALA A 282 15.67 -13.56 -14.84
CA ALA A 282 15.77 -12.24 -14.24
C ALA A 282 15.14 -11.12 -15.10
N SER A 283 15.32 -11.17 -16.41
CA SER A 283 14.75 -10.20 -17.36
C SER A 283 13.21 -10.27 -17.38
N GLN A 284 12.64 -11.47 -17.34
CA GLN A 284 11.20 -11.68 -17.31
C GLN A 284 10.59 -11.26 -15.96
N ALA A 285 11.25 -11.60 -14.85
CA ALA A 285 10.85 -11.16 -13.50
C ALA A 285 10.89 -9.63 -13.35
N PHE A 286 11.92 -8.99 -13.91
CA PHE A 286 12.01 -7.54 -13.95
C PHE A 286 10.87 -6.93 -14.79
N ALA A 287 10.60 -7.49 -15.98
CA ALA A 287 9.52 -7.02 -16.83
C ALA A 287 8.16 -7.09 -16.13
N ALA A 288 7.88 -8.16 -15.36
CA ALA A 288 6.67 -8.25 -14.53
C ALA A 288 6.59 -7.14 -13.48
N GLY A 289 7.69 -6.87 -12.75
CA GLY A 289 7.77 -5.78 -11.78
C GLY A 289 7.58 -4.41 -12.41
N PHE A 290 8.17 -4.20 -13.60
CA PHE A 290 8.03 -2.97 -14.36
C PHE A 290 6.60 -2.77 -14.90
N LEU A 291 5.94 -3.83 -15.42
CA LEU A 291 4.54 -3.76 -15.81
C LEU A 291 3.64 -3.44 -14.61
N PHE A 292 3.90 -4.03 -13.45
CA PHE A 292 3.15 -3.69 -12.24
C PHE A 292 3.38 -2.23 -11.81
N PHE A 293 4.58 -1.67 -12.05
CA PHE A 293 4.79 -0.23 -11.90
C PHE A 293 3.92 0.58 -12.85
N LEU A 294 3.89 0.22 -14.12
CA LEU A 294 3.03 0.90 -15.11
C LEU A 294 1.56 0.82 -14.72
N VAL A 295 1.09 -0.30 -14.17
CA VAL A 295 -0.26 -0.43 -13.62
C VAL A 295 -0.51 0.61 -12.52
N THR A 296 0.43 0.79 -11.58
CA THR A 296 0.30 1.79 -10.51
C THR A 296 0.36 3.22 -11.03
N LEU A 297 1.14 3.47 -12.07
CA LEU A 297 1.23 4.76 -12.75
C LEU A 297 -0.07 5.09 -13.49
N LEU A 298 -0.63 4.13 -14.23
CA LEU A 298 -1.92 4.30 -14.92
C LEU A 298 -3.06 4.52 -13.92
N LEU A 299 -3.01 3.90 -12.74
CA LEU A 299 -3.96 4.18 -11.66
C LEU A 299 -3.90 5.65 -11.20
N ALA A 300 -2.75 6.30 -11.29
CA ALA A 300 -2.57 7.69 -10.91
C ALA A 300 -3.01 8.70 -12.00
N VAL A 301 -3.09 8.27 -13.26
CA VAL A 301 -3.43 9.14 -14.41
C VAL A 301 -4.74 9.91 -14.22
N PRO A 302 -5.88 9.29 -13.82
CA PRO A 302 -7.11 10.04 -13.60
C PRO A 302 -6.95 11.17 -12.57
N GLY A 303 -6.22 10.91 -11.48
CA GLY A 303 -5.94 11.91 -10.45
C GLY A 303 -5.05 13.04 -10.95
N GLY A 304 -4.04 12.72 -11.74
CA GLY A 304 -3.18 13.70 -12.40
C GLY A 304 -3.96 14.60 -13.36
N ALA A 305 -4.84 14.02 -14.17
CA ALA A 305 -5.72 14.75 -15.08
C ALA A 305 -6.65 15.71 -14.31
N ILE A 306 -7.21 15.26 -13.19
CA ILE A 306 -8.05 16.11 -12.32
C ILE A 306 -7.25 17.30 -11.78
N LEU A 307 -6.04 17.06 -11.27
CA LEU A 307 -5.18 18.13 -10.72
C LEU A 307 -4.81 19.16 -11.79
N VAL A 308 -4.45 18.72 -12.98
CA VAL A 308 -4.15 19.62 -14.12
C VAL A 308 -5.39 20.43 -14.51
N TRP A 309 -6.55 19.78 -14.65
CA TRP A 309 -7.80 20.44 -14.98
C TRP A 309 -8.21 21.51 -13.97
N GLU A 310 -8.11 21.21 -12.69
CA GLU A 310 -8.42 22.17 -11.61
C GLU A 310 -7.40 23.31 -11.54
N GLY A 311 -6.11 23.02 -11.78
CA GLY A 311 -5.06 24.03 -11.88
C GLY A 311 -5.28 25.01 -13.04
N VAL A 312 -5.66 24.51 -14.22
CA VAL A 312 -5.93 25.33 -15.42
C VAL A 312 -7.19 26.19 -15.25
N ARG A 313 -8.21 25.69 -14.55
CA ARG A 313 -9.44 26.47 -14.30
C ARG A 313 -9.27 27.55 -13.24
N GLY A 314 -8.03 27.77 -12.75
CA GLY A 314 -7.72 28.80 -11.76
C GLY A 314 -8.54 28.57 -10.49
N GLY A 315 -8.08 27.67 -9.63
CA GLY A 315 -8.72 27.20 -8.43
C GLY A 315 -9.82 28.10 -7.87
N THR A 316 -11.03 27.87 -8.26
CA THR A 316 -12.21 28.39 -7.57
C THR A 316 -12.29 27.70 -6.22
N THR A 317 -11.38 28.07 -5.32
CA THR A 317 -11.61 27.89 -3.90
C THR A 317 -12.91 28.64 -3.57
N PRO A 318 -13.92 27.99 -3.01
CA PRO A 318 -15.04 28.73 -2.43
C PRO A 318 -14.42 29.64 -1.36
N ARG A 319 -14.47 30.97 -1.59
CA ARG A 319 -14.19 31.92 -0.52
C ARG A 319 -15.18 31.62 0.59
N VAL A 320 -14.66 31.14 1.73
CA VAL A 320 -15.43 31.11 2.97
C VAL A 320 -15.89 32.55 3.19
N LYS A 321 -17.16 32.82 3.01
CA LYS A 321 -17.78 34.06 3.45
C LYS A 321 -17.72 34.02 4.95
N HIS A 322 -16.79 34.81 5.53
CA HIS A 322 -16.86 35.20 6.91
C HIS A 322 -18.07 36.12 7.05
N GLY A 323 -19.18 35.60 7.56
CA GLY A 323 -20.30 36.33 8.12
C GLY A 323 -20.26 36.28 9.63
#